data_e38c7f645578ece1fecf034ad9698c85
#
_entry.id   e38c7f645578ece1fecf034ad9698c85
#
_cell.length_a   1.000
_cell.length_b   1.000
_cell.length_c   1.000
_cell.angle_alpha   90.00
_cell.angle_beta   90.00
_cell.angle_gamma   90.00
#
_symmetry.space_group_name_H-M   'P 1'
#
loop_
_entity.id
_entity.type
_entity.pdbx_description
1 polymer ?
#
loop_
_entity_poly.entity_id
_entity_poly.type
_entity_poly.pdbx_seq_one_letter_code
_entity_poly.pdbx_strand_id
1 'polypeptide(L)'
;MATDYDAPRKNDDEPESDSIEELTAPDGYVRDATVYTVNVDNQSGTIKIIENKKNAHADIPVQKVWNGAEGGAVTVHLLANGVDTGKTLTLSSDNNWQDSFTGLEAYAADGSEITYTISEDEVAGYTSQITGDATQGFVVTNTQVPPTPEKPAKTRKKSNLPYTGDASSVAGVLFGSLAALGSAVALKRRK
;
A
#
# COMPACT_ATOMS: atom_id res chain seq x y z
N MET A 1 76.19 -23.71 10.71
CA MET A 1 75.34 -24.31 9.69
C MET A 1 74.04 -23.49 9.64
N ALA A 2 73.94 -22.60 8.67
CA ALA A 2 72.73 -21.87 8.42
C ALA A 2 71.92 -22.67 7.40
N THR A 3 70.77 -23.13 7.79
CA THR A 3 69.80 -23.77 6.85
C THR A 3 69.04 -22.63 6.21
N ASP A 4 69.41 -22.33 4.96
CA ASP A 4 68.65 -21.47 4.08
C ASP A 4 67.32 -22.15 3.79
N TYR A 5 66.24 -21.66 4.41
CA TYR A 5 64.87 -22.07 4.10
C TYR A 5 64.42 -21.21 2.92
N ASP A 6 64.66 -21.75 1.71
CA ASP A 6 64.13 -21.19 0.48
C ASP A 6 62.61 -21.51 0.42
N ALA A 7 61.82 -20.63 1.02
CA ALA A 7 60.36 -20.70 0.83
C ALA A 7 60.08 -20.43 -0.66
N PRO A 8 59.24 -21.24 -1.32
CA PRO A 8 58.91 -21.01 -2.72
C PRO A 8 58.36 -19.59 -2.86
N ARG A 9 59.02 -18.75 -3.65
CA ARG A 9 58.53 -17.45 -4.03
C ARG A 9 57.20 -17.68 -4.77
N LYS A 10 56.13 -17.08 -4.26
CA LYS A 10 54.88 -16.99 -4.97
C LYS A 10 55.18 -16.36 -6.34
N ASN A 11 54.82 -17.05 -7.40
CA ASN A 11 55.03 -16.54 -8.75
C ASN A 11 54.35 -15.17 -8.87
N ASP A 12 55.17 -14.10 -9.01
CA ASP A 12 54.70 -12.75 -9.17
C ASP A 12 54.02 -12.49 -10.54
N ASP A 13 53.74 -13.57 -11.30
CA ASP A 13 53.13 -13.52 -12.64
C ASP A 13 51.64 -13.82 -12.68
N GLU A 14 50.98 -14.11 -11.54
CA GLU A 14 49.54 -14.20 -11.55
C GLU A 14 48.94 -12.78 -11.42
N PRO A 15 48.04 -12.40 -12.33
CA PRO A 15 47.37 -11.09 -12.25
C PRO A 15 46.60 -11.00 -10.93
N GLU A 16 47.01 -10.09 -10.06
CA GLU A 16 46.26 -9.79 -8.86
C GLU A 16 44.94 -9.12 -9.29
N SER A 17 43.83 -9.66 -8.79
CA SER A 17 42.52 -9.07 -8.99
C SER A 17 42.04 -8.40 -7.72
N ASP A 18 41.75 -7.11 -7.80
CA ASP A 18 41.10 -6.37 -6.74
C ASP A 18 39.63 -6.18 -7.03
N SER A 19 38.87 -5.97 -5.98
CA SER A 19 37.46 -5.60 -6.09
C SER A 19 37.25 -4.13 -5.73
N ILE A 20 36.45 -3.44 -6.52
CA ILE A 20 36.02 -2.08 -6.26
C ILE A 20 34.52 -2.07 -6.03
N GLU A 21 34.09 -1.48 -4.94
CA GLU A 21 32.70 -1.22 -4.64
C GLU A 21 32.51 0.22 -4.20
N GLU A 22 31.36 0.81 -4.50
CA GLU A 22 31.00 2.10 -3.92
C GLU A 22 30.46 1.87 -2.51
N LEU A 23 31.06 2.52 -1.50
CA LEU A 23 30.59 2.42 -0.11
C LEU A 23 29.41 3.35 0.17
N THR A 24 29.44 4.55 -0.39
CA THR A 24 28.40 5.57 -0.17
C THR A 24 28.21 6.38 -1.45
N ALA A 25 26.96 6.67 -1.81
CA ALA A 25 26.65 7.63 -2.87
C ALA A 25 26.56 9.06 -2.30
N PRO A 26 26.71 10.09 -3.13
CA PRO A 26 26.39 11.47 -2.76
C PRO A 26 24.90 11.62 -2.40
N ASP A 27 24.57 12.66 -1.60
CA ASP A 27 23.21 12.98 -1.25
C ASP A 27 22.31 13.17 -2.49
N GLY A 28 21.15 12.54 -2.49
CA GLY A 28 20.20 12.56 -3.60
C GLY A 28 20.52 11.58 -4.74
N TYR A 29 21.46 10.69 -4.55
CA TYR A 29 21.80 9.61 -5.49
C TYR A 29 21.73 8.24 -4.84
N VAL A 30 21.52 7.22 -5.64
CA VAL A 30 21.52 5.82 -5.21
C VAL A 30 22.91 5.25 -5.39
N ARG A 31 23.40 4.53 -4.38
CA ARG A 31 24.66 3.80 -4.43
C ARG A 31 24.60 2.69 -5.50
N ASP A 32 25.66 2.59 -6.29
CA ASP A 32 25.87 1.40 -7.11
C ASP A 32 26.37 0.24 -6.23
N ALA A 33 25.50 -0.72 -5.96
CA ALA A 33 25.83 -1.89 -5.14
C ALA A 33 26.65 -2.96 -5.89
N THR A 34 27.03 -2.69 -7.13
CA THR A 34 27.79 -3.64 -7.95
C THR A 34 29.22 -3.72 -7.45
N VAL A 35 29.71 -4.95 -7.23
CA VAL A 35 31.12 -5.21 -6.97
C VAL A 35 31.83 -5.46 -8.31
N TYR A 36 32.79 -4.62 -8.63
CA TYR A 36 33.58 -4.70 -9.87
C TYR A 36 34.92 -5.37 -9.60
N THR A 37 35.23 -6.41 -10.34
CA THR A 37 36.58 -7.02 -10.32
C THR A 37 37.48 -6.27 -11.31
N VAL A 38 38.63 -5.81 -10.83
CA VAL A 38 39.64 -5.12 -11.63
C VAL A 38 40.93 -5.93 -11.61
N ASN A 39 41.46 -6.23 -12.79
CA ASN A 39 42.80 -6.82 -12.87
C ASN A 39 43.83 -5.70 -12.81
N VAL A 40 44.69 -5.77 -11.80
CA VAL A 40 45.77 -4.83 -11.63
C VAL A 40 47.04 -5.43 -12.23
N ASP A 41 47.42 -5.01 -13.40
CA ASP A 41 48.75 -5.31 -13.96
C ASP A 41 49.65 -4.08 -13.88
N ASN A 42 50.95 -4.31 -13.84
CA ASN A 42 51.95 -3.22 -13.71
C ASN A 42 52.10 -2.36 -14.96
N GLN A 43 51.31 -2.62 -16.03
CA GLN A 43 51.51 -1.99 -17.33
C GLN A 43 50.28 -1.23 -17.87
N SER A 44 49.10 -1.45 -17.31
CA SER A 44 47.87 -0.85 -17.80
C SER A 44 47.01 -0.31 -16.67
N GLY A 45 46.89 0.99 -16.56
CA GLY A 45 45.97 1.63 -15.61
C GLY A 45 44.52 1.39 -16.05
N THR A 46 43.74 0.72 -15.22
CA THR A 46 42.30 0.58 -15.46
C THR A 46 41.54 1.72 -14.79
N ILE A 47 40.74 2.45 -15.57
CA ILE A 47 39.81 3.44 -15.05
C ILE A 47 38.43 2.81 -15.01
N LYS A 48 37.82 2.72 -13.82
CA LYS A 48 36.43 2.34 -13.62
C LYS A 48 35.59 3.58 -13.35
N ILE A 49 34.59 3.82 -14.19
CA ILE A 49 33.61 4.87 -13.98
C ILE A 49 32.40 4.24 -13.30
N ILE A 50 32.02 4.78 -12.14
CA ILE A 50 30.80 4.43 -11.41
C ILE A 50 29.82 5.58 -11.59
N GLU A 51 28.64 5.29 -12.15
CA GLU A 51 27.61 6.27 -12.41
C GLU A 51 26.47 6.09 -11.42
N ASN A 52 26.27 7.09 -10.54
CA ASN A 52 25.17 7.08 -9.60
C ASN A 52 23.86 7.57 -10.25
N LYS A 53 22.77 6.88 -10.01
CA LYS A 53 21.45 7.30 -10.42
C LYS A 53 20.87 8.31 -9.46
N LYS A 54 20.27 9.37 -9.98
CA LYS A 54 19.53 10.33 -9.13
C LYS A 54 18.36 9.64 -8.43
N ASN A 55 18.27 9.80 -7.11
CA ASN A 55 17.18 9.25 -6.30
C ASN A 55 16.04 10.27 -6.18
N ALA A 56 15.36 10.53 -7.29
CA ALA A 56 14.20 11.41 -7.31
C ALA A 56 13.19 10.90 -8.32
N HIS A 57 11.97 10.64 -7.87
CA HIS A 57 10.82 10.37 -8.72
C HIS A 57 10.17 11.70 -9.12
N ALA A 58 9.57 11.75 -10.31
CA ALA A 58 8.72 12.87 -10.70
C ALA A 58 7.48 12.94 -9.78
N ASP A 59 6.89 14.13 -9.66
CA ASP A 59 5.64 14.28 -8.93
C ASP A 59 4.55 13.40 -9.53
N ILE A 60 3.74 12.77 -8.67
CA ILE A 60 2.67 11.86 -9.08
C ILE A 60 1.34 12.61 -8.95
N PRO A 61 0.76 13.09 -10.06
CA PRO A 61 -0.54 13.77 -10.01
C PRO A 61 -1.67 12.78 -9.75
N VAL A 62 -2.65 13.22 -8.97
CA VAL A 62 -3.86 12.46 -8.65
C VAL A 62 -5.09 13.32 -8.93
N GLN A 63 -6.02 12.77 -9.69
CA GLN A 63 -7.31 13.39 -10.01
C GLN A 63 -8.45 12.55 -9.48
N LYS A 64 -9.43 13.20 -8.85
CA LYS A 64 -10.70 12.61 -8.44
C LYS A 64 -11.79 12.89 -9.47
N VAL A 65 -12.57 11.88 -9.79
CA VAL A 65 -13.73 11.95 -10.68
C VAL A 65 -14.95 11.35 -9.98
N TRP A 66 -16.09 12.02 -10.06
CA TRP A 66 -17.38 11.54 -9.56
C TRP A 66 -18.28 11.11 -10.72
N ASN A 67 -18.79 9.90 -10.66
CA ASN A 67 -19.81 9.37 -11.58
C ASN A 67 -21.13 9.23 -10.80
N GLY A 68 -21.99 10.24 -10.92
CA GLY A 68 -23.19 10.44 -10.12
C GLY A 68 -23.15 11.74 -9.32
N ALA A 69 -23.77 11.78 -8.15
CA ALA A 69 -23.67 12.94 -7.26
C ALA A 69 -22.23 13.11 -6.78
N GLU A 70 -21.82 14.35 -6.57
CA GLU A 70 -20.52 14.68 -5.98
C GLU A 70 -20.56 14.39 -4.47
N GLY A 71 -19.55 13.70 -3.97
CA GLY A 71 -19.39 13.40 -2.55
C GLY A 71 -18.64 14.51 -1.81
N GLY A 72 -18.28 14.23 -0.56
CA GLY A 72 -17.39 15.06 0.24
C GLY A 72 -15.90 14.85 -0.10
N ALA A 73 -15.03 15.57 0.61
CA ALA A 73 -13.59 15.37 0.50
C ALA A 73 -13.20 13.89 0.70
N VAL A 74 -12.22 13.41 -0.05
CA VAL A 74 -11.71 12.05 0.03
C VAL A 74 -10.23 12.06 0.38
N THR A 75 -9.77 11.01 1.06
CA THR A 75 -8.36 10.79 1.39
C THR A 75 -7.79 9.72 0.46
N VAL A 76 -6.63 10.04 -0.13
CA VAL A 76 -5.87 9.11 -0.97
C VAL A 76 -4.52 8.86 -0.32
N HIS A 77 -4.13 7.61 -0.18
CA HIS A 77 -2.88 7.15 0.40
C HIS A 77 -1.88 6.76 -0.69
N LEU A 78 -0.60 7.05 -0.47
CA LEU A 78 0.49 6.61 -1.32
C LEU A 78 1.11 5.33 -0.77
N LEU A 79 1.25 4.32 -1.63
CA LEU A 79 1.94 3.07 -1.30
C LEU A 79 3.25 2.97 -2.10
N ALA A 80 4.31 2.53 -1.45
CA ALA A 80 5.60 2.18 -2.07
C ALA A 80 5.78 0.66 -2.00
N ASN A 81 5.93 0.00 -3.13
CA ASN A 81 6.03 -1.48 -3.21
C ASN A 81 4.90 -2.19 -2.46
N GLY A 82 3.68 -1.61 -2.50
CA GLY A 82 2.50 -2.15 -1.84
C GLY A 82 2.38 -1.87 -0.33
N VAL A 83 3.32 -1.11 0.25
CA VAL A 83 3.31 -0.71 1.67
C VAL A 83 2.92 0.76 1.78
N ASP A 84 1.99 1.08 2.67
CA ASP A 84 1.58 2.47 2.92
C ASP A 84 2.78 3.30 3.43
N THR A 85 3.03 4.42 2.78
CA THR A 85 4.13 5.35 3.13
C THR A 85 3.76 6.32 4.26
N GLY A 86 2.48 6.38 4.65
CA GLY A 86 1.93 7.40 5.54
C GLY A 86 1.70 8.75 4.87
N LYS A 87 2.06 8.93 3.59
CA LYS A 87 1.76 10.15 2.83
C LYS A 87 0.33 10.08 2.30
N THR A 88 -0.43 11.16 2.49
CA THR A 88 -1.83 11.26 2.04
C THR A 88 -2.08 12.56 1.29
N LEU A 89 -3.07 12.53 0.41
CA LEU A 89 -3.68 13.71 -0.21
C LEU A 89 -5.15 13.79 0.19
N THR A 90 -5.64 15.01 0.38
CA THR A 90 -7.07 15.26 0.53
C THR A 90 -7.56 15.93 -0.75
N LEU A 91 -8.45 15.26 -1.49
CA LEU A 91 -9.05 15.78 -2.72
C LEU A 91 -10.46 16.27 -2.43
N SER A 92 -10.74 17.50 -2.78
CA SER A 92 -12.01 18.19 -2.53
C SER A 92 -12.31 19.25 -3.60
N SER A 93 -13.46 19.88 -3.52
CA SER A 93 -13.80 21.04 -4.35
C SER A 93 -12.82 22.20 -4.20
N ASP A 94 -12.17 22.34 -3.03
CA ASP A 94 -11.25 23.45 -2.75
C ASP A 94 -9.97 23.38 -3.59
N ASN A 95 -9.53 22.19 -3.96
CA ASN A 95 -8.39 21.98 -4.86
C ASN A 95 -8.79 21.45 -6.25
N ASN A 96 -10.06 21.66 -6.63
CA ASN A 96 -10.62 21.20 -7.90
C ASN A 96 -10.44 19.69 -8.11
N TRP A 97 -10.49 18.91 -7.04
CA TRP A 97 -10.36 17.45 -7.07
C TRP A 97 -9.02 16.97 -7.61
N GLN A 98 -7.94 17.73 -7.44
CA GLN A 98 -6.60 17.42 -7.94
C GLN A 98 -5.54 17.81 -6.92
N ASP A 99 -4.49 16.98 -6.83
CA ASP A 99 -3.27 17.26 -6.07
C ASP A 99 -2.15 16.34 -6.56
N SER A 100 -0.93 16.47 -6.01
CA SER A 100 0.20 15.64 -6.39
C SER A 100 1.02 15.22 -5.19
N PHE A 101 1.45 13.96 -5.17
CA PHE A 101 2.51 13.51 -4.27
C PHE A 101 3.85 14.00 -4.78
N THR A 102 4.60 14.67 -3.93
CA THR A 102 5.88 15.29 -4.26
C THR A 102 7.01 14.81 -3.35
N GLY A 103 8.25 15.07 -3.75
CA GLY A 103 9.44 14.72 -2.94
C GLY A 103 9.56 13.23 -2.72
N LEU A 104 9.39 12.44 -3.78
CA LEU A 104 9.45 10.99 -3.74
C LEU A 104 10.82 10.49 -4.19
N GLU A 105 11.25 9.37 -3.64
CA GLU A 105 12.46 8.66 -4.05
C GLU A 105 12.15 7.74 -5.23
N ALA A 106 13.08 7.61 -6.18
CA ALA A 106 12.94 6.68 -7.30
C ALA A 106 13.41 5.26 -6.93
N TYR A 107 14.36 5.15 -6.00
CA TYR A 107 15.01 3.90 -5.65
C TYR A 107 15.06 3.70 -4.15
N ALA A 108 14.94 2.46 -3.71
CA ALA A 108 15.17 2.04 -2.33
C ALA A 108 16.68 2.02 -1.99
N ALA A 109 17.00 1.84 -0.71
CA ALA A 109 18.40 1.84 -0.23
C ALA A 109 19.27 0.72 -0.84
N ASP A 110 18.66 -0.35 -1.32
CA ASP A 110 19.33 -1.46 -2.02
C ASP A 110 19.51 -1.22 -3.53
N GLY A 111 19.08 -0.05 -4.04
CA GLY A 111 19.15 0.32 -5.44
C GLY A 111 18.01 -0.21 -6.31
N SER A 112 17.05 -0.91 -5.73
CA SER A 112 15.84 -1.35 -6.45
C SER A 112 14.89 -0.19 -6.73
N GLU A 113 14.23 -0.18 -7.88
CA GLU A 113 13.23 0.82 -8.24
C GLU A 113 11.98 0.70 -7.36
N ILE A 114 11.47 1.84 -6.89
CA ILE A 114 10.25 1.89 -6.08
C ILE A 114 9.04 1.97 -7.00
N THR A 115 8.13 1.01 -6.86
CA THR A 115 6.83 1.05 -7.56
C THR A 115 5.81 1.74 -6.66
N TYR A 116 5.30 2.89 -7.13
CA TYR A 116 4.26 3.63 -6.44
C TYR A 116 2.86 3.26 -6.92
N THR A 117 1.94 3.08 -5.97
CA THR A 117 0.51 2.90 -6.20
C THR A 117 -0.28 3.74 -5.20
N ILE A 118 -1.59 3.87 -5.41
CA ILE A 118 -2.45 4.61 -4.49
C ILE A 118 -3.63 3.76 -4.02
N SER A 119 -4.20 4.12 -2.89
CA SER A 119 -5.50 3.65 -2.41
C SER A 119 -6.36 4.81 -1.93
N GLU A 120 -7.66 4.65 -1.93
CA GLU A 120 -8.62 5.63 -1.43
C GLU A 120 -9.34 5.06 -0.20
N ASP A 121 -9.61 5.90 0.79
CA ASP A 121 -10.50 5.54 1.89
C ASP A 121 -11.91 5.24 1.36
N GLU A 122 -12.60 4.30 1.99
CA GLU A 122 -13.95 3.92 1.58
C GLU A 122 -14.92 5.10 1.65
N VAL A 123 -15.62 5.36 0.56
CA VAL A 123 -16.66 6.38 0.47
C VAL A 123 -18.03 5.72 0.47
N ALA A 124 -18.82 5.96 1.52
CA ALA A 124 -20.13 5.34 1.68
C ALA A 124 -21.07 5.68 0.50
N GLY A 125 -21.68 4.66 -0.09
CA GLY A 125 -22.59 4.80 -1.23
C GLY A 125 -21.92 4.89 -2.59
N TYR A 126 -20.60 4.65 -2.66
CA TYR A 126 -19.84 4.63 -3.92
C TYR A 126 -19.00 3.36 -4.05
N THR A 127 -18.68 3.02 -5.28
CA THR A 127 -17.62 2.09 -5.63
C THR A 127 -16.45 2.86 -6.22
N SER A 128 -15.23 2.60 -5.76
CA SER A 128 -14.01 3.24 -6.22
C SER A 128 -13.33 2.40 -7.31
N GLN A 129 -12.82 3.10 -8.33
CA GLN A 129 -11.93 2.54 -9.35
C GLN A 129 -10.73 3.45 -9.53
N ILE A 130 -9.52 2.89 -9.46
CA ILE A 130 -8.27 3.61 -9.67
C ILE A 130 -7.69 3.17 -11.01
N THR A 131 -7.28 4.14 -11.83
CA THR A 131 -6.64 3.92 -13.13
C THR A 131 -5.41 4.81 -13.27
N GLY A 132 -4.53 4.51 -14.24
CA GLY A 132 -3.26 5.21 -14.41
C GLY A 132 -2.11 4.53 -13.69
N ASP A 133 -0.99 5.20 -13.62
CA ASP A 133 0.25 4.75 -12.99
C ASP A 133 1.06 5.93 -12.44
N ALA A 134 2.17 5.66 -11.76
CA ALA A 134 3.00 6.70 -11.16
C ALA A 134 3.68 7.62 -12.19
N THR A 135 3.81 7.21 -13.46
CA THR A 135 4.44 8.01 -14.53
C THR A 135 3.44 8.96 -15.19
N GLN A 136 2.22 8.49 -15.40
CA GLN A 136 1.14 9.23 -16.07
C GLN A 136 0.26 10.00 -15.08
N GLY A 137 0.29 9.60 -13.81
CA GLY A 137 -0.63 10.02 -12.77
C GLY A 137 -1.80 9.06 -12.61
N PHE A 138 -2.52 9.22 -11.50
CA PHE A 138 -3.67 8.38 -11.16
C PHE A 138 -4.99 9.13 -11.28
N VAL A 139 -6.03 8.41 -11.70
CA VAL A 139 -7.41 8.88 -11.67
C VAL A 139 -8.23 7.98 -10.75
N VAL A 140 -8.83 8.57 -9.72
CA VAL A 140 -9.73 7.88 -8.78
C VAL A 140 -11.16 8.22 -9.15
N THR A 141 -11.91 7.24 -9.66
CA THR A 141 -13.31 7.42 -10.07
C THR A 141 -14.23 6.76 -9.05
N ASN A 142 -15.11 7.55 -8.42
CA ASN A 142 -16.17 7.01 -7.57
C ASN A 142 -17.49 7.02 -8.31
N THR A 143 -18.08 5.82 -8.43
CA THR A 143 -19.39 5.63 -9.05
C THR A 143 -20.43 5.41 -7.96
N GLN A 144 -21.48 6.24 -7.97
CA GLN A 144 -22.57 6.15 -7.01
C GLN A 144 -23.31 4.82 -7.16
N VAL A 145 -23.45 4.09 -6.04
CA VAL A 145 -24.25 2.87 -5.99
C VAL A 145 -25.72 3.27 -5.84
N PRO A 146 -26.62 2.82 -6.75
CA PRO A 146 -28.04 3.06 -6.59
C PRO A 146 -28.55 2.55 -5.25
N PRO A 147 -29.42 3.28 -4.55
CA PRO A 147 -30.00 2.78 -3.31
C PRO A 147 -30.73 1.46 -3.58
N THR A 148 -30.41 0.44 -2.79
CA THR A 148 -31.15 -0.82 -2.85
C THR A 148 -32.62 -0.52 -2.56
N PRO A 149 -33.58 -0.92 -3.46
CA PRO A 149 -34.99 -0.67 -3.21
C PRO A 149 -35.39 -1.33 -1.88
N GLU A 150 -35.79 -0.51 -0.91
CA GLU A 150 -36.34 -1.05 0.33
C GLU A 150 -37.52 -1.96 -0.03
N LYS A 151 -37.43 -3.22 0.42
CA LYS A 151 -38.53 -4.13 0.33
C LYS A 151 -39.74 -3.49 1.04
N PRO A 152 -40.87 -3.24 0.34
CA PRO A 152 -41.97 -2.54 0.96
C PRO A 152 -42.34 -3.20 2.27
N ALA A 153 -42.30 -2.44 3.35
CA ALA A 153 -42.73 -2.89 4.65
C ALA A 153 -44.15 -3.45 4.51
N LYS A 154 -44.32 -4.71 4.81
CA LYS A 154 -45.67 -5.32 4.82
C LYS A 154 -46.48 -4.52 5.83
N THR A 155 -47.32 -3.60 5.35
CA THR A 155 -48.33 -2.97 6.17
C THR A 155 -49.22 -4.10 6.69
N ARG A 156 -49.08 -4.39 7.97
CA ARG A 156 -50.07 -5.23 8.68
C ARG A 156 -51.41 -4.50 8.56
N LYS A 157 -52.27 -4.95 7.64
CA LYS A 157 -53.65 -4.61 7.72
C LYS A 157 -54.14 -5.01 9.11
N LYS A 158 -54.45 -4.03 9.97
CA LYS A 158 -55.28 -4.30 11.14
C LYS A 158 -56.61 -4.86 10.61
N SER A 159 -56.81 -6.18 10.74
CA SER A 159 -58.11 -6.77 10.57
C SER A 159 -59.00 -6.25 11.69
N ASN A 160 -59.86 -5.29 11.38
CA ASN A 160 -60.99 -5.00 12.22
C ASN A 160 -61.93 -6.23 12.15
N LEU A 161 -61.72 -7.15 13.08
CA LEU A 161 -62.74 -8.12 13.39
C LEU A 161 -63.80 -7.42 14.23
N PRO A 162 -65.11 -7.52 13.89
CA PRO A 162 -66.14 -7.00 14.73
C PRO A 162 -66.18 -7.78 16.03
N TYR A 163 -66.09 -7.04 17.12
CA TYR A 163 -66.27 -7.55 18.47
C TYR A 163 -67.73 -8.00 18.65
N THR A 164 -68.01 -9.29 18.56
CA THR A 164 -69.22 -9.89 19.11
C THR A 164 -68.86 -10.41 20.48
N GLY A 165 -69.37 -9.71 21.48
CA GLY A 165 -69.20 -10.11 22.85
C GLY A 165 -69.81 -11.45 23.19
N ASP A 166 -69.16 -12.20 24.01
CA ASP A 166 -69.80 -12.96 25.07
C ASP A 166 -68.82 -13.19 26.21
N ALA A 167 -69.34 -13.02 27.41
CA ALA A 167 -68.61 -13.14 28.63
C ALA A 167 -68.53 -14.61 29.06
N SER A 168 -67.38 -15.06 29.54
CA SER A 168 -67.30 -15.90 30.74
C SER A 168 -65.86 -16.40 30.96
N SER A 169 -65.33 -15.90 32.06
CA SER A 169 -64.53 -16.59 33.08
C SER A 169 -63.44 -17.59 32.69
N VAL A 170 -62.41 -17.47 33.38
CA VAL A 170 -61.57 -18.26 34.29
C VAL A 170 -60.09 -18.22 33.98
N ALA A 171 -59.47 -17.67 34.96
CA ALA A 171 -58.20 -18.04 35.60
C ALA A 171 -57.24 -19.01 34.92
N GLY A 172 -55.98 -18.63 34.97
CA GLY A 172 -55.00 -19.69 35.14
C GLY A 172 -53.64 -19.47 34.49
N VAL A 173 -52.69 -19.12 35.33
CA VAL A 173 -51.33 -19.65 35.42
C VAL A 173 -50.24 -19.02 34.57
N LEU A 174 -49.39 -18.33 35.28
CA LEU A 174 -47.97 -18.14 35.07
C LEU A 174 -47.24 -19.33 34.48
N PHE A 175 -46.30 -19.08 33.58
CA PHE A 175 -44.93 -19.59 33.71
C PHE A 175 -44.02 -18.89 32.71
N GLY A 176 -42.97 -18.36 33.26
CA GLY A 176 -41.84 -17.74 32.62
C GLY A 176 -40.92 -18.76 31.92
N SER A 177 -40.15 -18.24 31.01
CA SER A 177 -38.82 -18.78 30.75
C SER A 177 -37.99 -17.73 30.04
N LEU A 178 -37.05 -17.25 30.74
CA LEU A 178 -35.89 -16.48 30.29
C LEU A 178 -34.94 -17.45 29.62
N ALA A 179 -34.57 -17.20 28.37
CA ALA A 179 -33.43 -17.86 27.77
C ALA A 179 -32.55 -16.82 27.06
N ALA A 180 -31.52 -16.44 27.81
CA ALA A 180 -30.37 -15.73 27.25
C ALA A 180 -29.47 -16.75 26.54
N LEU A 181 -29.17 -16.53 25.28
CA LEU A 181 -28.12 -17.25 24.61
C LEU A 181 -26.96 -16.28 24.31
N GLY A 182 -25.94 -16.38 25.19
CA GLY A 182 -24.64 -15.80 24.95
C GLY A 182 -23.85 -16.62 23.95
N SER A 183 -23.36 -15.96 22.91
CA SER A 183 -22.36 -16.53 22.00
C SER A 183 -20.97 -16.18 22.53
N ALA A 184 -20.25 -17.21 22.97
CA ALA A 184 -18.85 -17.12 23.32
C ALA A 184 -17.98 -17.27 22.06
N VAL A 185 -17.15 -16.27 21.76
CA VAL A 185 -16.09 -16.36 20.76
C VAL A 185 -14.85 -16.92 21.43
N ALA A 186 -14.39 -18.08 21.01
CA ALA A 186 -13.16 -18.71 21.48
C ALA A 186 -11.97 -18.22 20.65
N LEU A 187 -11.02 -17.55 21.33
CA LEU A 187 -9.71 -17.16 20.79
C LEU A 187 -8.76 -18.35 20.86
N LYS A 188 -8.27 -18.84 19.72
CA LYS A 188 -7.26 -19.91 19.65
C LYS A 188 -5.87 -19.31 19.50
N ARG A 189 -5.07 -19.30 20.58
CA ARG A 189 -3.63 -19.05 20.53
C ARG A 189 -2.91 -20.29 19.99
N ARG A 190 -2.04 -20.10 18.99
CA ARG A 190 -1.01 -21.08 18.63
C ARG A 190 0.35 -20.59 19.15
N LYS A 191 1.05 -21.56 19.72
CA LYS A 191 2.46 -21.47 20.12
C LYS A 191 3.35 -21.45 18.88
#